data_0c747f46a5e2db05ae7284ec6bf8bbe9
#
_entry.id   0c747f46a5e2db05ae7284ec6bf8bbe9
#
_cell.length_a   1.000
_cell.length_b   1.000
_cell.length_c   1.000
_cell.angle_alpha   90.00
_cell.angle_beta   90.00
_cell.angle_gamma   90.00
#
_symmetry.space_group_name_H-M   'P 1'
#
loop_
_entity.id
_entity.type
_entity.pdbx_description
1 polymer ?
#
loop_
_entity_poly.entity_id
_entity_poly.type
_entity_poly.pdbx_seq_one_letter_code
_entity_poly.pdbx_strand_id
1 'polypeptide(L)'
;MKKIDFNKIYNKNCLEGMKLIDKNKIDLIITDPPFAINFKAKKANYNRKGSNVIEGYNEILPENYYQFSYDWISEANRILKESG
;
A
#
# COMPACT_ATOMS: atom_id res chain seq x y z
N MET A 1 6.56 0.21 22.57
CA MET A 1 6.36 0.51 21.15
C MET A 1 5.29 1.58 20.99
N LYS A 2 5.57 2.59 20.18
CA LYS A 2 4.62 3.68 19.98
C LYS A 2 3.52 3.22 19.02
N LYS A 3 2.27 3.37 19.45
CA LYS A 3 1.13 3.00 18.64
C LYS A 3 0.71 4.16 17.74
N ILE A 4 -0.06 3.82 16.71
CA ILE A 4 -0.57 4.80 15.76
C ILE A 4 -1.73 5.56 16.39
N ASP A 5 -1.77 6.86 16.13
CA ASP A 5 -2.88 7.72 16.57
C ASP A 5 -3.98 7.73 15.50
N PHE A 6 -5.20 7.94 15.94
CA PHE A 6 -6.33 8.10 15.02
C PHE A 6 -6.31 9.47 14.34
N ASN A 7 -7.00 9.56 13.22
CA ASN A 7 -7.20 10.82 12.49
C ASN A 7 -5.89 11.49 12.09
N LYS A 8 -4.92 10.67 11.68
CA LYS A 8 -3.62 11.13 11.26
C LYS A 8 -3.20 10.48 9.96
N ILE A 9 -2.43 11.20 9.17
CA ILE A 9 -1.85 10.66 7.95
C ILE A 9 -0.39 10.34 8.25
N TYR A 10 0.03 9.12 7.89
CA TYR A 10 1.39 8.66 8.12
C TYR A 10 2.07 8.40 6.79
N ASN A 11 3.23 9.01 6.60
CA ASN A 11 4.03 8.77 5.41
C ASN A 11 5.10 7.73 5.74
N LYS A 12 4.73 6.46 5.63
CA LYS A 12 5.67 5.38 5.92
C LYS A 12 5.24 4.11 5.17
N ASN A 13 6.12 3.15 5.12
CA ASN A 13 5.83 1.86 4.52
C ASN A 13 4.61 1.24 5.22
N CYS A 14 3.65 0.77 4.44
CA CYS A 14 2.39 0.27 5.00
C CYS A 14 2.59 -0.94 5.89
N LEU A 15 3.53 -1.83 5.57
CA LEU A 15 3.77 -3.00 6.40
C LEU A 15 4.30 -2.60 7.78
N GLU A 16 5.20 -1.63 7.82
CA GLU A 16 5.72 -1.12 9.09
C GLU A 16 4.62 -0.40 9.87
N GLY A 17 3.82 0.40 9.17
CA GLY A 17 2.72 1.14 9.81
C GLY A 17 1.66 0.22 10.38
N MET A 18 1.25 -0.79 9.62
CA MET A 18 0.22 -1.71 10.08
C MET A 18 0.65 -2.51 11.31
N LYS A 19 1.93 -2.79 11.46
CA LYS A 19 2.43 -3.48 12.64
C LYS A 19 2.23 -2.71 13.93
N LEU A 20 2.04 -1.40 13.84
CA LEU A 20 1.77 -0.54 14.99
C LEU A 20 0.30 -0.53 15.37
N ILE A 21 -0.54 -1.20 14.61
CA ILE A 21 -1.99 -1.26 14.87
C ILE A 21 -2.32 -2.63 15.47
N ASP A 22 -3.11 -2.62 16.54
CA ASP A 22 -3.56 -3.87 17.13
C ASP A 22 -4.57 -4.57 16.22
N LYS A 23 -4.74 -5.86 16.42
CA LYS A 23 -5.70 -6.63 15.63
C LYS A 23 -7.13 -6.12 15.87
N ASN A 24 -7.97 -6.27 14.85
CA ASN A 24 -9.41 -5.97 14.96
C ASN A 24 -9.70 -4.52 15.37
N LYS A 25 -8.94 -3.57 14.84
CA LYS A 25 -9.13 -2.15 15.21
C LYS A 25 -9.64 -1.28 14.08
N ILE A 26 -9.54 -1.74 12.83
CA ILE A 26 -9.86 -0.93 11.66
C ILE A 26 -11.22 -1.34 11.10
N ASP A 27 -12.04 -0.37 10.78
CA ASP A 27 -13.39 -0.61 10.26
C ASP A 27 -13.40 -0.81 8.75
N LEU A 28 -12.51 -0.15 8.03
CA LEU A 28 -12.52 -0.18 6.57
C LEU A 28 -11.13 0.11 6.04
N ILE A 29 -10.72 -0.62 5.02
CA ILE A 29 -9.47 -0.35 4.30
C ILE A 29 -9.82 -0.06 2.84
N ILE A 30 -9.32 1.07 2.34
CA ILE A 30 -9.42 1.43 0.92
C ILE A 30 -8.00 1.61 0.43
N THR A 31 -7.63 0.88 -0.61
CA THR A 31 -6.25 0.91 -1.08
C THR A 31 -6.17 0.67 -2.58
N ASP A 32 -5.08 1.15 -3.15
CA ASP A 32 -4.77 0.93 -4.57
C ASP A 32 -3.32 0.43 -4.62
N PRO A 33 -3.12 -0.88 -4.39
CA PRO A 33 -1.76 -1.41 -4.33
C PRO A 33 -1.10 -1.44 -5.70
N PRO A 34 0.24 -1.44 -5.73
CA PRO A 34 0.94 -1.52 -7.01
C PRO A 34 0.67 -2.86 -7.71
N PHE A 35 0.69 -2.81 -9.03
CA PHE A 35 0.52 -4.00 -9.87
C PHE A 35 1.87 -4.48 -10.37
N ALA A 36 2.02 -5.79 -10.51
CA ALA A 36 3.26 -6.39 -11.01
C ALA A 36 3.20 -6.54 -12.53
N ILE A 37 3.17 -5.43 -13.24
CA ILE A 37 3.00 -5.43 -14.69
C ILE A 37 4.28 -5.09 -15.44
N ASN A 38 5.43 -5.14 -14.76
CA ASN A 38 6.73 -4.82 -15.36
C ASN A 38 6.70 -3.47 -16.07
N PHE A 39 6.16 -2.49 -15.39
CA PHE A 39 5.88 -1.18 -15.93
C PHE A 39 6.75 -0.13 -15.25
N LYS A 40 7.33 0.78 -16.04
CA LYS A 40 8.07 1.91 -15.53
C LYS A 40 7.25 3.18 -15.77
N ALA A 41 6.91 3.87 -14.72
CA ALA A 41 6.10 5.07 -14.82
C ALA A 41 6.88 6.19 -15.52
N LYS A 42 6.26 6.73 -16.55
CA LYS A 42 6.78 7.88 -17.31
C LYS A 42 5.58 8.75 -17.64
N LYS A 43 5.84 10.06 -17.80
CA LYS A 43 4.75 10.96 -18.16
C LYS A 43 4.06 10.55 -19.46
N ALA A 44 4.83 10.09 -20.43
CA ALA A 44 4.30 9.65 -21.72
C ALA A 44 3.35 8.46 -21.60
N ASN A 45 3.55 7.60 -20.61
CA ASN A 45 2.70 6.43 -20.42
C ASN A 45 1.27 6.80 -20.03
N TYR A 46 1.10 7.97 -19.43
CA TYR A 46 -0.22 8.41 -18.98
C TYR A 46 -0.88 9.36 -19.98
N ASN A 47 -0.13 9.71 -21.01
CA ASN A 47 -0.65 10.58 -22.07
C ASN A 47 -1.38 11.80 -21.51
N ARG A 48 -0.84 12.37 -20.45
CA ARG A 48 -1.43 13.53 -19.78
C ARG A 48 -0.40 14.61 -19.56
N LYS A 49 -0.77 15.81 -19.98
CA LYS A 49 0.03 16.98 -19.72
C LYS A 49 -0.04 17.30 -18.23
N GLY A 50 1.09 17.59 -17.63
CA GLY A 50 1.13 17.95 -16.22
C GLY A 50 0.97 16.79 -15.25
N SER A 51 1.20 15.57 -15.71
CA SER A 51 1.14 14.40 -14.85
C SER A 51 2.12 14.51 -13.68
N ASN A 52 1.69 14.07 -12.50
CA ASN A 52 2.52 14.03 -11.29
C ASN A 52 3.33 12.75 -11.17
N VAL A 53 3.30 11.91 -12.20
CA VAL A 53 4.05 10.65 -12.19
C VAL A 53 5.55 10.94 -12.18
N ILE A 54 6.25 10.29 -11.25
CA ILE A 54 7.72 10.38 -11.18
C ILE A 54 8.31 9.47 -12.24
N GLU A 55 9.10 10.07 -13.14
CA GLU A 55 9.75 9.29 -14.18
C GLU A 55 10.70 8.27 -13.56
N GLY A 56 10.63 7.04 -14.05
CA GLY A 56 11.45 5.96 -13.52
C GLY A 56 10.85 5.18 -12.37
N TYR A 57 9.68 5.61 -11.90
CA TYR A 57 8.97 4.87 -10.86
C TYR A 57 8.60 3.47 -11.36
N ASN A 58 8.85 2.46 -10.55
CA ASN A 58 8.53 1.07 -10.89
C ASN A 58 7.52 0.49 -9.92
N GLU A 59 6.60 -0.30 -10.45
CA GLU A 59 5.74 -1.12 -9.63
C GLU A 59 6.53 -2.29 -9.05
N ILE A 60 5.89 -3.09 -8.21
CA ILE A 60 6.51 -4.30 -7.66
C ILE A 60 6.85 -5.25 -8.81
N LEU A 61 8.04 -5.83 -8.76
CA LEU A 61 8.46 -6.79 -9.77
C LEU A 61 7.58 -8.04 -9.72
N PRO A 62 7.29 -8.66 -10.88
CA PRO A 62 6.43 -9.84 -10.91
C PRO A 62 6.89 -10.96 -9.97
N GLU A 63 8.19 -11.20 -9.87
CA GLU A 63 8.71 -12.25 -9.01
C GLU A 63 8.51 -11.97 -7.53
N ASN A 64 8.26 -10.71 -7.16
CA ASN A 64 8.05 -10.32 -5.77
C ASN A 64 6.58 -10.10 -5.44
N TYR A 65 5.71 -10.16 -6.43
CA TYR A 65 4.33 -9.75 -6.26
C TYR A 65 3.55 -10.63 -5.30
N TYR A 66 3.75 -11.94 -5.38
CA TYR A 66 3.03 -12.88 -4.51
C TYR A 66 3.36 -12.59 -3.05
N GLN A 67 4.66 -12.51 -2.72
CA GLN A 67 5.07 -12.29 -1.35
C GLN A 67 4.63 -10.92 -0.83
N PHE A 68 4.76 -9.90 -1.67
CA PHE A 68 4.31 -8.56 -1.31
C PHE A 68 2.82 -8.55 -1.02
N SER A 69 2.02 -9.16 -1.89
CA SER A 69 0.57 -9.20 -1.71
C SER A 69 0.18 -9.99 -0.48
N TYR A 70 0.82 -11.13 -0.28
CA TYR A 70 0.57 -11.95 0.90
C TYR A 70 0.84 -11.16 2.18
N ASP A 71 1.95 -10.45 2.22
CA ASP A 71 2.35 -9.73 3.42
C ASP A 71 1.36 -8.61 3.77
N TRP A 72 1.01 -7.77 2.80
CA TRP A 72 0.14 -6.65 3.14
C TRP A 72 -1.31 -7.10 3.35
N ILE A 73 -1.78 -8.09 2.59
CA ILE A 73 -3.15 -8.58 2.77
C ILE A 73 -3.29 -9.27 4.12
N SER A 74 -2.28 -10.03 4.53
CA SER A 74 -2.29 -10.69 5.84
C SER A 74 -2.38 -9.67 6.96
N GLU A 75 -1.59 -8.60 6.90
CA GLU A 75 -1.64 -7.56 7.91
C GLU A 75 -2.96 -6.79 7.86
N ALA A 76 -3.46 -6.50 6.67
CA ALA A 76 -4.76 -5.85 6.53
C ALA A 76 -5.86 -6.69 7.17
N ASN A 77 -5.85 -7.99 6.94
CA ASN A 77 -6.83 -8.89 7.54
C ASN A 77 -6.72 -8.90 9.06
N ARG A 78 -5.49 -8.87 9.58
CA ARG A 78 -5.26 -8.87 11.03
C ARG A 78 -5.84 -7.64 11.71
N ILE A 79 -5.64 -6.46 11.12
CA ILE A 79 -6.07 -5.21 11.75
C ILE A 79 -7.54 -4.89 11.50
N LEU A 80 -8.15 -5.48 10.46
CA LEU A 80 -9.56 -5.27 10.19
C LEU A 80 -10.44 -5.98 11.21
N LYS A 81 -11.52 -5.33 11.60
CA LYS A 81 -12.54 -5.98 12.41
C LYS A 81 -13.23 -7.05 11.58
N GLU A 82 -13.86 -8.02 12.23
CA GLU A 82 -14.58 -9.08 11.54
C GLU A 82 -15.62 -8.53 10.57
N SER A 83 -16.24 -7.42 10.92
CA SER A 83 -17.26 -6.78 10.09
C SER A 83 -16.69 -5.88 9.00
N GLY A 84 -15.40 -5.71 9.01
CA GLY A 84 -14.72 -4.83 8.05
C GLY A 84 -14.49 -5.47 6.71
#